data_ea78586769a32e35a0190dd96cabed80
#
_entry.id   ea78586769a32e35a0190dd96cabed80
#
_cell.length_a   1.000
_cell.length_b   1.000
_cell.length_c   1.000
_cell.angle_alpha   90.00
_cell.angle_beta   90.00
_cell.angle_gamma   90.00
#
_symmetry.space_group_name_H-M   'P 1'
#
loop_
_entity.id
_entity.type
_entity.pdbx_description
1 polymer ?
#
loop_
_entity_poly.entity_id
_entity_poly.type
_entity_poly.pdbx_seq_one_letter_code
_entity_poly.pdbx_strand_id
1 'polypeptide(L)' 'MSGRRPRNVVTLDDLARHAGVSKSTVSLVLRGSLLPASATRERVLEAVKALGYVYN' A
#
# COMPACT_ATOMS: atom_id res chain seq x y z
N MET A 1 15.53 16.57 8.73
CA MET A 1 15.27 16.18 8.29
C MET A 1 14.62 15.40 8.60
N SER A 2 14.11 15.45 8.87
CA SER A 2 13.46 14.60 9.24
C SER A 2 13.24 13.79 8.29
N GLY A 3 12.48 13.16 8.08
CA GLY A 3 12.21 12.30 7.12
C GLY A 3 13.12 11.20 6.88
N ARG A 4 14.11 10.97 7.76
CA ARG A 4 14.94 9.92 7.60
C ARG A 4 14.26 8.73 7.96
N ARG A 5 13.96 7.82 7.20
CA ARG A 5 13.39 6.55 7.59
C ARG A 5 14.33 5.45 7.19
N PRO A 6 14.22 4.29 7.86
CA PRO A 6 15.04 3.15 7.53
C PRO A 6 14.80 2.76 6.08
N ARG A 7 15.86 2.35 5.39
CA ARG A 7 15.74 2.02 4.05
C ARG A 7 14.86 0.89 3.74
N ASN A 8 14.66 -0.02 4.61
CA ASN A 8 13.83 -1.18 4.38
C ASN A 8 12.39 -1.03 4.75
N VAL A 9 11.99 0.12 5.20
CA VAL A 9 10.61 0.30 5.63
C VAL A 9 9.75 0.80 4.48
N VAL A 10 8.72 0.06 4.16
CA VAL A 10 7.76 0.42 3.14
C VAL A 10 6.53 0.97 3.84
N THR A 11 6.04 2.11 3.43
CA THR A 11 4.90 2.74 4.06
C THR A 11 3.68 2.67 3.17
N LEU A 12 2.52 3.04 3.74
CA LEU A 12 1.29 3.10 2.95
C LEU A 12 1.43 4.06 1.78
N ASP A 13 2.19 5.13 2.01
CA ASP A 13 2.43 6.10 0.95
C ASP A 13 3.17 5.46 -0.22
N ASP A 14 4.15 4.62 0.09
CA ASP A 14 4.90 3.92 -0.94
C ASP A 14 3.98 3.00 -1.73
N LEU A 15 3.11 2.28 -1.03
CA LEU A 15 2.17 1.40 -1.69
C LEU A 15 1.21 2.19 -2.58
N ALA A 16 0.73 3.31 -2.08
CA ALA A 16 -0.21 4.13 -2.84
C ALA A 16 0.42 4.61 -4.13
N ARG A 17 1.67 5.04 -4.05
CA ARG A 17 2.37 5.49 -5.23
C ARG A 17 2.59 4.38 -6.23
N HIS A 18 2.99 3.24 -5.74
CA HIS A 18 3.26 2.11 -6.61
C HIS A 18 1.97 1.62 -7.29
N ALA A 19 0.89 1.56 -6.53
CA ALA A 19 -0.38 1.08 -7.04
C ALA A 19 -1.16 2.15 -7.82
N GLY A 20 -0.77 3.39 -7.69
CA GLY A 20 -1.47 4.47 -8.38
C GLY A 20 -2.81 4.81 -7.75
N VAL A 21 -2.93 4.67 -6.45
CA VAL A 21 -4.17 4.94 -5.72
C VAL A 21 -3.86 5.80 -4.50
N SER A 22 -4.90 6.21 -3.79
CA SER A 22 -4.71 7.02 -2.59
C SER A 22 -4.34 6.15 -1.39
N LYS A 23 -3.77 6.77 -0.38
CA LYS A 23 -3.43 6.06 0.84
C LYS A 23 -4.68 5.49 1.51
N SER A 24 -5.78 6.22 1.42
CA SER A 24 -7.02 5.74 1.99
C SER A 24 -7.45 4.43 1.34
N THR A 25 -7.30 4.35 0.03
CA THR A 25 -7.65 3.14 -0.70
C THR A 25 -6.76 1.98 -0.28
N VAL A 26 -5.46 2.24 -0.13
CA VAL A 26 -4.55 1.20 0.32
C VAL A 26 -4.98 0.69 1.70
N SER A 27 -5.30 1.61 2.59
CA SER A 27 -5.71 1.24 3.93
C SER A 27 -6.96 0.36 3.91
N LEU A 28 -7.93 0.72 3.08
CA LEU A 28 -9.15 -0.06 2.96
C LEU A 28 -8.86 -1.48 2.46
N VAL A 29 -8.01 -1.58 1.46
CA VAL A 29 -7.67 -2.89 0.92
C VAL A 29 -6.97 -3.75 1.97
N LEU A 30 -6.05 -3.18 2.70
CA LEU A 30 -5.32 -3.93 3.72
C LEU A 30 -6.20 -4.37 4.86
N ARG A 31 -7.28 -3.66 5.10
CA ARG A 31 -8.22 -4.04 6.14
C ARG A 31 -9.24 -5.06 5.66
N GLY A 32 -9.17 -5.41 4.40
CA GLY A 32 -10.09 -6.39 3.86
C GLY A 32 -11.42 -5.83 3.42
N SER A 33 -11.49 -4.51 3.24
CA SER A 33 -12.72 -3.89 2.79
C SER A 33 -13.02 -4.29 1.36
N LEU A 34 -14.27 -4.45 1.04
CA LEU A 34 -14.70 -4.76 -0.31
C LEU A 34 -15.12 -3.51 -1.07
N LEU A 35 -15.01 -2.34 -0.44
CA LEU A 35 -15.38 -1.11 -1.10
C LEU A 35 -14.58 -0.82 -2.36
N PRO A 36 -13.25 -1.00 -2.36
CA PRO A 36 -12.51 -0.78 -3.60
C PRO A 36 -12.85 -1.85 -4.62
N ALA A 37 -12.80 -1.49 -5.87
CA ALA A 37 -13.05 -2.43 -6.96
C ALA A 37 -11.99 -3.54 -6.91
N SER A 38 -12.32 -4.71 -7.44
CA SER A 38 -11.39 -5.82 -7.38
C SER A 38 -10.10 -5.51 -8.13
N ALA A 39 -10.17 -4.77 -9.24
CA ALA A 39 -8.96 -4.38 -9.95
C ALA A 39 -8.07 -3.51 -9.09
N THR A 40 -8.67 -2.62 -8.31
CA THR A 40 -7.91 -1.75 -7.41
C THR A 40 -7.27 -2.57 -6.31
N ARG A 41 -8.03 -3.51 -5.75
CA ARG A 41 -7.49 -4.36 -4.71
C ARG A 41 -6.30 -5.16 -5.21
N GLU A 42 -6.38 -5.66 -6.44
CA GLU A 42 -5.29 -6.41 -7.01
C GLU A 42 -4.06 -5.56 -7.19
N ARG A 43 -4.23 -4.32 -7.59
CA ARG A 43 -3.10 -3.41 -7.73
C ARG A 43 -2.39 -3.19 -6.41
N VAL A 44 -3.16 -3.01 -5.35
CA VAL A 44 -2.59 -2.79 -4.04
C VAL A 44 -1.87 -4.03 -3.56
N LEU A 45 -2.48 -5.21 -3.75
CA LEU A 45 -1.85 -6.44 -3.31
C LEU A 45 -0.58 -6.74 -4.09
N GLU A 46 -0.57 -6.37 -5.37
CA GLU A 46 0.61 -6.49 -6.18
C GLU A 46 1.71 -5.60 -5.61
N ALA A 47 1.36 -4.37 -5.23
CA ALA A 47 2.32 -3.46 -4.66
C ALA A 47 2.88 -4.01 -3.36
N VAL A 48 2.03 -4.62 -2.55
CA VAL A 48 2.47 -5.24 -1.30
C VAL A 48 3.53 -6.28 -1.57
N LYS A 49 3.30 -7.12 -2.56
CA LYS A 49 4.26 -8.15 -2.91
C LYS A 49 5.52 -7.55 -3.50
N ALA A 50 5.37 -6.59 -4.41
CA ALA A 50 6.51 -6.02 -5.10
C ALA A 50 7.44 -5.29 -4.16
N LEU A 51 6.89 -4.59 -3.18
CA LEU A 51 7.68 -3.80 -2.26
C LEU A 51 8.04 -4.51 -0.96
N GLY A 52 7.47 -5.67 -0.75
CA GLY A 52 7.74 -6.43 0.46
C GLY A 52 7.15 -5.81 1.71
N TYR A 53 6.00 -5.19 1.58
CA TYR A 53 5.35 -4.56 2.72
C TYR A 53 4.81 -5.61 3.69
N VAL A 54 5.06 -5.40 4.96
CA VAL A 54 4.55 -6.29 6.00
C VAL A 54 3.46 -5.57 6.77
N TYR A 55 2.27 -6.13 6.77
CA TYR A 55 1.13 -5.55 7.46
C TYR A 55 0.79 -6.40 8.67
N ASN A 56 0.86 -5.80 9.81
CA ASN A 56 0.49 -6.52 11.03
C ASN A 56 -0.76 -6.01 11.62
#